data_1df157281445a134fccbfcd197af9d6f
#
_entry.id   1df157281445a134fccbfcd197af9d6f
#
_cell.length_a   1.000
_cell.length_b   1.000
_cell.length_c   1.000
_cell.angle_alpha   90.00
_cell.angle_beta   90.00
_cell.angle_gamma   90.00
#
_symmetry.space_group_name_H-M   'P 1'
#
loop_
_entity.id
_entity.type
_entity.pdbx_description
1 polymer ?
#
loop_
_entity_poly.entity_id
_entity_poly.type
_entity_poly.pdbx_seq_one_letter_code
_entity_poly.pdbx_strand_id
1 'polypeptide(L)'
;LSVKRVVGSSPLPLGALGLLLAVAAVAAPTFPALAASATGTHRILAVGAEDEYANVIGQIGGRYVQVSAIMNNPNTDPHTFEASPRVAEVVSAAQLVVQNGLGYDSFMNQIEAASPSRLRKVIDVQKLLGLPSNSSNPHLWYQPATMPAVARSVAAALGQLAPGHAAYFRAGAASFDRSLAPWLTAIAQLRARFPHAPVATTEPVGDYLLEAVGADNLTPWALQADTMNGVDPSPQEVSFQDSLFNRHRVRVFLYNRQVTDSLTASFLSLAERNGIPVVGLYETMPTPGYDYQSWMIAETRSLARALADRRSTTRL
;
A
#
# COMPACT_ATOMS: atom_id res chain seq x y z
N LEU A 1 -56.16 32.42 -43.10
CA LEU A 1 -56.27 33.35 -44.22
C LEU A 1 -55.07 33.15 -45.12
N SER A 2 -55.27 32.43 -46.23
CA SER A 2 -55.76 32.77 -47.59
C SER A 2 -54.64 33.35 -48.44
N VAL A 3 -54.19 32.55 -49.39
CA VAL A 3 -54.42 32.48 -50.82
C VAL A 3 -53.60 33.49 -51.64
N LYS A 4 -52.86 33.09 -52.68
CA LYS A 4 -53.09 32.83 -54.09
C LYS A 4 -51.79 32.70 -54.89
N ARG A 5 -51.58 31.66 -55.58
CA ARG A 5 -51.54 31.35 -57.03
C ARG A 5 -51.46 32.51 -58.00
N VAL A 6 -50.59 32.37 -59.05
CA VAL A 6 -50.79 32.54 -60.51
C VAL A 6 -49.43 32.15 -61.19
N VAL A 7 -49.30 31.13 -61.98
CA VAL A 7 -49.57 30.68 -63.35
C VAL A 7 -48.97 31.57 -64.44
N GLY A 8 -48.19 30.97 -65.33
CA GLY A 8 -48.08 31.45 -66.76
C GLY A 8 -46.72 31.15 -67.40
N SER A 9 -46.63 30.08 -68.11
CA SER A 9 -46.46 29.84 -69.56
C SER A 9 -45.04 29.86 -70.15
N SER A 10 -44.72 28.73 -70.79
CA SER A 10 -43.65 28.46 -71.79
C SER A 10 -43.89 29.22 -73.12
N PRO A 11 -43.02 29.22 -74.20
CA PRO A 11 -42.36 28.05 -74.78
C PRO A 11 -40.94 28.26 -75.40
N LEU A 12 -40.34 27.15 -75.84
CA LEU A 12 -39.16 26.78 -76.63
C LEU A 12 -38.95 27.60 -77.94
N PRO A 13 -37.86 27.43 -78.84
CA PRO A 13 -36.83 26.35 -78.86
C PRO A 13 -35.41 26.77 -79.42
N LEU A 14 -34.59 25.75 -79.67
CA LEU A 14 -33.48 25.52 -80.61
C LEU A 14 -32.08 26.15 -80.37
N GLY A 15 -31.10 25.27 -80.38
CA GLY A 15 -29.73 25.53 -80.79
C GLY A 15 -28.72 24.47 -80.25
N ALA A 16 -28.54 23.44 -81.08
CA ALA A 16 -27.52 22.44 -80.84
C ALA A 16 -26.13 22.98 -81.17
N LEU A 17 -25.16 22.79 -80.26
CA LEU A 17 -23.75 22.70 -80.65
C LEU A 17 -23.01 21.82 -79.63
N GLY A 18 -22.57 20.65 -80.06
CA GLY A 18 -21.85 19.70 -79.28
C GLY A 18 -20.39 20.15 -78.99
N LEU A 19 -20.01 20.08 -77.77
CA LEU A 19 -18.57 20.16 -77.35
C LEU A 19 -18.25 18.92 -76.53
N LEU A 20 -17.51 17.99 -77.10
CA LEU A 20 -16.94 16.84 -76.43
C LEU A 20 -15.87 17.35 -75.53
N LEU A 21 -16.12 17.38 -74.25
CA LEU A 21 -15.08 17.50 -73.20
C LEU A 21 -14.70 16.10 -72.72
N ALA A 22 -13.51 15.68 -73.13
CA ALA A 22 -12.84 14.49 -72.54
C ALA A 22 -12.47 14.76 -71.07
N VAL A 23 -13.19 14.16 -70.12
CA VAL A 23 -12.83 14.18 -68.71
C VAL A 23 -11.78 13.12 -68.52
N ALA A 24 -10.53 13.54 -68.39
CA ALA A 24 -9.41 12.68 -67.87
C ALA A 24 -9.66 12.42 -66.40
N ALA A 25 -10.05 11.19 -66.06
CA ALA A 25 -10.15 10.74 -64.68
C ALA A 25 -8.71 10.60 -64.11
N VAL A 26 -8.29 11.59 -63.32
CA VAL A 26 -7.05 11.47 -62.50
C VAL A 26 -7.38 10.54 -61.33
N ALA A 27 -6.88 9.30 -61.42
CA ALA A 27 -6.91 8.37 -60.31
C ALA A 27 -6.02 8.92 -59.19
N ALA A 28 -6.62 9.43 -58.11
CA ALA A 28 -5.91 9.78 -56.89
C ALA A 28 -5.37 8.49 -56.20
N PRO A 29 -4.11 8.45 -55.80
CA PRO A 29 -3.58 7.29 -55.07
C PRO A 29 -4.31 7.17 -53.72
N THR A 30 -5.05 6.10 -53.52
CA THR A 30 -5.59 5.72 -52.21
C THR A 30 -4.44 5.23 -51.34
N PHE A 31 -3.94 6.13 -50.48
CA PHE A 31 -3.07 5.69 -49.37
C PHE A 31 -3.95 4.88 -48.42
N PRO A 32 -3.52 3.66 -48.02
CA PRO A 32 -4.18 2.96 -46.95
C PRO A 32 -4.03 3.81 -45.69
N ALA A 33 -5.12 4.31 -45.17
CA ALA A 33 -5.15 4.91 -43.83
C ALA A 33 -4.66 3.82 -42.88
N LEU A 34 -3.41 3.91 -42.40
CA LEU A 34 -3.01 3.20 -41.20
C LEU A 34 -3.93 3.71 -40.09
N ALA A 35 -4.98 2.91 -39.84
CA ALA A 35 -5.72 3.05 -38.59
C ALA A 35 -4.70 2.83 -37.45
N ALA A 36 -4.17 3.93 -36.95
CA ALA A 36 -3.49 3.92 -35.66
C ALA A 36 -4.58 3.45 -34.68
N SER A 37 -4.58 2.14 -34.41
CA SER A 37 -5.32 1.60 -33.28
C SER A 37 -4.78 2.33 -32.06
N ALA A 38 -5.53 3.32 -31.60
CA ALA A 38 -5.37 3.86 -30.26
C ALA A 38 -5.66 2.70 -29.29
N THR A 39 -4.67 1.84 -29.08
CA THR A 39 -4.66 0.89 -27.98
C THR A 39 -4.55 1.73 -26.73
N GLY A 40 -5.67 2.28 -26.28
CA GLY A 40 -5.81 2.74 -24.90
C GLY A 40 -5.40 1.56 -24.04
N THR A 41 -4.18 1.61 -23.48
CA THR A 41 -3.70 0.56 -22.58
C THR A 41 -4.66 0.55 -21.40
N HIS A 42 -5.62 -0.37 -21.40
CA HIS A 42 -6.54 -0.57 -20.30
C HIS A 42 -5.70 -1.00 -19.09
N ARG A 43 -5.53 -0.09 -18.13
CA ARG A 43 -4.76 -0.38 -16.94
C ARG A 43 -5.50 -1.39 -16.07
N ILE A 44 -4.77 -2.31 -15.48
CA ILE A 44 -5.31 -3.22 -14.46
C ILE A 44 -5.66 -2.39 -13.23
N LEU A 45 -6.91 -2.46 -12.78
CA LEU A 45 -7.34 -1.84 -11.53
C LEU A 45 -6.89 -2.71 -10.37
N ALA A 46 -6.07 -2.14 -9.50
CA ALA A 46 -5.50 -2.86 -8.35
C ALA A 46 -5.74 -2.09 -7.06
N VAL A 47 -5.89 -2.83 -5.97
CA VAL A 47 -6.11 -2.31 -4.61
C VAL A 47 -5.10 -2.93 -3.67
N GLY A 48 -4.41 -2.10 -2.87
CA GLY A 48 -3.82 -2.50 -1.61
C GLY A 48 -4.76 -2.10 -0.48
N ALA A 49 -5.08 -3.02 0.40
CA ALA A 49 -5.88 -2.68 1.58
C ALA A 49 -5.13 -1.66 2.44
N GLU A 50 -3.83 -1.82 2.56
CA GLU A 50 -2.88 -0.90 3.17
C GLU A 50 -2.03 -0.22 2.09
N ASP A 51 -1.53 0.97 2.38
CA ASP A 51 -0.79 1.78 1.40
C ASP A 51 0.60 1.21 1.07
N GLU A 52 1.23 0.47 1.96
CA GLU A 52 2.47 -0.25 1.69
C GLU A 52 2.27 -1.37 0.65
N TYR A 53 1.16 -2.11 0.69
CA TYR A 53 0.85 -3.09 -0.36
C TYR A 53 0.50 -2.40 -1.68
N ALA A 54 -0.24 -1.30 -1.63
CA ALA A 54 -0.51 -0.48 -2.81
C ALA A 54 0.79 0.05 -3.44
N ASN A 55 1.74 0.47 -2.61
CA ASN A 55 3.06 0.93 -3.05
C ASN A 55 3.83 -0.18 -3.78
N VAL A 56 3.86 -1.39 -3.23
CA VAL A 56 4.51 -2.55 -3.87
C VAL A 56 3.84 -2.91 -5.19
N ILE A 57 2.49 -2.92 -5.25
CA ILE A 57 1.76 -3.14 -6.50
C ILE A 57 2.16 -2.10 -7.54
N GLY A 58 2.22 -0.82 -7.14
CA GLY A 58 2.59 0.28 -8.03
C GLY A 58 4.01 0.14 -8.59
N GLN A 59 4.97 -0.21 -7.76
CA GLN A 59 6.37 -0.41 -8.17
C GLN A 59 6.52 -1.57 -9.17
N ILE A 60 5.75 -2.64 -9.02
CA ILE A 60 5.82 -3.82 -9.89
C ILE A 60 5.02 -3.60 -11.18
N GLY A 61 3.81 -3.05 -11.06
CA GLY A 61 2.88 -2.89 -12.17
C GLY A 61 3.20 -1.69 -13.07
N GLY A 62 3.77 -0.63 -12.49
CA GLY A 62 4.16 0.59 -13.18
C GLY A 62 3.02 1.16 -14.02
N ARG A 63 3.30 1.47 -15.29
CA ARG A 63 2.32 2.07 -16.21
C ARG A 63 1.12 1.18 -16.56
N TYR A 64 1.18 -0.11 -16.27
CA TYR A 64 0.14 -1.08 -16.63
C TYR A 64 -0.92 -1.26 -15.55
N VAL A 65 -0.74 -0.64 -14.38
CA VAL A 65 -1.71 -0.69 -13.29
C VAL A 65 -2.21 0.70 -12.92
N GLN A 66 -3.41 0.74 -12.38
CA GLN A 66 -3.94 1.87 -11.64
C GLN A 66 -4.22 1.38 -10.23
N VAL A 67 -3.47 1.89 -9.26
CA VAL A 67 -3.52 1.40 -7.88
C VAL A 67 -4.30 2.36 -7.00
N SER A 68 -5.12 1.80 -6.13
CA SER A 68 -5.76 2.52 -5.01
C SER A 68 -5.27 1.93 -3.70
N ALA A 69 -4.93 2.76 -2.74
CA ALA A 69 -4.71 2.40 -1.34
C ALA A 69 -5.97 2.73 -0.54
N ILE A 70 -6.40 1.83 0.34
CA ILE A 70 -7.59 2.05 1.17
C ILE A 70 -7.19 2.70 2.49
N MET A 71 -6.45 2.01 3.34
CA MET A 71 -5.90 2.58 4.57
C MET A 71 -4.58 3.27 4.22
N ASN A 72 -4.59 4.61 4.20
CA ASN A 72 -3.47 5.42 3.72
C ASN A 72 -3.31 6.74 4.49
N ASN A 73 -3.90 6.85 5.68
CA ASN A 73 -3.80 8.05 6.48
C ASN A 73 -2.88 7.84 7.69
N PRO A 74 -1.63 8.34 7.67
CA PRO A 74 -0.68 8.14 8.77
C PRO A 74 -1.01 8.92 10.06
N ASN A 75 -2.16 9.59 10.11
CA ASN A 75 -2.65 10.32 11.29
C ASN A 75 -3.91 9.68 11.88
N THR A 76 -4.32 8.51 11.40
CA THR A 76 -5.53 7.81 11.86
C THR A 76 -5.13 6.40 12.26
N ASP A 77 -5.70 5.93 13.36
CA ASP A 77 -5.57 4.55 13.81
C ASP A 77 -6.25 3.60 12.80
N PRO A 78 -5.50 2.68 12.14
CA PRO A 78 -6.06 1.75 11.18
C PRO A 78 -7.03 0.73 11.79
N HIS A 79 -6.89 0.42 13.08
CA HIS A 79 -7.78 -0.53 13.77
C HIS A 79 -9.21 0.01 13.92
N THR A 80 -9.40 1.33 13.81
CA THR A 80 -10.70 1.99 13.83
C THR A 80 -11.28 2.27 12.44
N PHE A 81 -10.65 1.72 11.39
CA PHE A 81 -11.06 1.99 10.02
C PHE A 81 -12.45 1.39 9.69
N GLU A 82 -13.34 2.22 9.17
CA GLU A 82 -14.65 1.82 8.66
C GLU A 82 -14.73 2.04 7.13
N ALA A 83 -15.13 0.99 6.42
CA ALA A 83 -15.25 1.04 4.97
C ALA A 83 -16.47 1.86 4.52
N SER A 84 -16.23 2.92 3.76
CA SER A 84 -17.29 3.72 3.13
C SER A 84 -17.84 3.03 1.86
N PRO A 85 -19.03 3.44 1.35
CA PRO A 85 -19.53 2.97 0.06
C PRO A 85 -18.55 3.19 -1.10
N ARG A 86 -17.75 4.24 -1.04
CA ARG A 86 -16.70 4.50 -2.05
C ARG A 86 -15.59 3.45 -2.01
N VAL A 87 -15.20 2.99 -0.82
CA VAL A 87 -14.25 1.88 -0.68
C VAL A 87 -14.82 0.61 -1.31
N ALA A 88 -16.08 0.29 -1.02
CA ALA A 88 -16.74 -0.88 -1.61
C ALA A 88 -16.79 -0.81 -3.15
N GLU A 89 -17.07 0.36 -3.73
CA GLU A 89 -17.03 0.58 -5.17
C GLU A 89 -15.64 0.32 -5.76
N VAL A 90 -14.59 0.88 -5.16
CA VAL A 90 -13.20 0.72 -5.61
C VAL A 90 -12.76 -0.74 -5.54
N VAL A 91 -13.02 -1.43 -4.43
CA VAL A 91 -12.66 -2.85 -4.25
C VAL A 91 -13.46 -3.74 -5.20
N SER A 92 -14.75 -3.44 -5.41
CA SER A 92 -15.62 -4.20 -6.34
C SER A 92 -15.12 -4.15 -7.78
N ALA A 93 -14.56 -3.03 -8.21
CA ALA A 93 -13.99 -2.84 -9.54
C ALA A 93 -12.59 -3.45 -9.72
N ALA A 94 -11.90 -3.79 -8.64
CA ALA A 94 -10.52 -4.25 -8.67
C ALA A 94 -10.38 -5.64 -9.33
N GLN A 95 -9.32 -5.77 -10.14
CA GLN A 95 -8.89 -7.03 -10.75
C GLN A 95 -7.78 -7.71 -9.94
N LEU A 96 -7.03 -6.94 -9.15
CA LEU A 96 -6.05 -7.41 -8.19
C LEU A 96 -6.32 -6.74 -6.85
N VAL A 97 -6.36 -7.53 -5.79
CA VAL A 97 -6.42 -7.06 -4.40
C VAL A 97 -5.27 -7.69 -3.65
N VAL A 98 -4.58 -6.89 -2.83
CA VAL A 98 -3.64 -7.37 -1.82
C VAL A 98 -4.15 -6.90 -0.47
N GLN A 99 -4.35 -7.85 0.44
CA GLN A 99 -4.84 -7.61 1.80
C GLN A 99 -3.95 -8.35 2.81
N ASN A 100 -3.86 -7.78 4.01
CA ASN A 100 -3.01 -8.30 5.07
C ASN A 100 -3.51 -9.62 5.65
N GLY A 101 -4.79 -9.70 5.96
CA GLY A 101 -5.37 -10.79 6.74
C GLY A 101 -5.19 -10.61 8.25
N LEU A 102 -5.26 -11.70 9.01
CA LEU A 102 -5.17 -11.72 10.49
C LEU A 102 -6.17 -10.81 11.20
N GLY A 103 -7.31 -10.51 10.55
CA GLY A 103 -8.34 -9.64 11.11
C GLY A 103 -8.09 -8.13 10.94
N TYR A 104 -6.90 -7.72 10.50
CA TYR A 104 -6.51 -6.32 10.36
C TYR A 104 -7.40 -5.55 9.37
N ASP A 105 -7.69 -6.16 8.24
CA ASP A 105 -8.47 -5.61 7.13
C ASP A 105 -9.74 -6.44 6.84
N SER A 106 -10.42 -6.92 7.88
CA SER A 106 -11.57 -7.83 7.77
C SER A 106 -12.73 -7.28 6.92
N PHE A 107 -12.86 -5.94 6.78
CA PHE A 107 -13.82 -5.30 5.89
C PHE A 107 -13.62 -5.69 4.42
N MET A 108 -12.38 -6.00 4.00
CA MET A 108 -12.08 -6.45 2.64
C MET A 108 -12.82 -7.75 2.30
N ASN A 109 -12.77 -8.73 3.21
CA ASN A 109 -13.47 -10.00 3.02
C ASN A 109 -14.99 -9.80 2.88
N GLN A 110 -15.59 -8.86 3.61
CA GLN A 110 -17.01 -8.53 3.53
C GLN A 110 -17.37 -7.93 2.17
N ILE A 111 -16.58 -6.97 1.68
CA ILE A 111 -16.79 -6.35 0.38
C ILE A 111 -16.60 -7.36 -0.75
N GLU A 112 -15.59 -8.21 -0.68
CA GLU A 112 -15.33 -9.25 -1.69
C GLU A 112 -16.45 -10.27 -1.75
N ALA A 113 -16.99 -10.69 -0.60
CA ALA A 113 -18.12 -11.59 -0.53
C ALA A 113 -19.42 -10.96 -1.09
N ALA A 114 -19.62 -9.64 -0.86
CA ALA A 114 -20.76 -8.91 -1.40
C ALA A 114 -20.65 -8.62 -2.90
N SER A 115 -19.44 -8.65 -3.47
CA SER A 115 -19.17 -8.39 -4.89
C SER A 115 -18.29 -9.47 -5.52
N PRO A 116 -18.77 -10.74 -5.61
CA PRO A 116 -17.95 -11.85 -6.10
C PRO A 116 -17.54 -11.65 -7.55
N SER A 117 -16.26 -11.87 -7.86
CA SER A 117 -15.71 -11.77 -9.21
C SER A 117 -14.71 -12.90 -9.48
N ARG A 118 -14.97 -13.68 -10.54
CA ARG A 118 -14.03 -14.73 -10.99
C ARG A 118 -12.75 -14.18 -11.62
N LEU A 119 -12.76 -12.92 -12.01
CA LEU A 119 -11.61 -12.25 -12.65
C LEU A 119 -10.70 -11.60 -11.61
N ARG A 120 -11.20 -11.33 -10.41
CA ARG A 120 -10.41 -10.75 -9.33
C ARG A 120 -9.41 -11.77 -8.79
N LYS A 121 -8.16 -11.34 -8.70
CA LYS A 121 -7.08 -12.05 -7.98
C LYS A 121 -6.94 -11.43 -6.61
N VAL A 122 -7.06 -12.23 -5.56
CA VAL A 122 -6.86 -11.78 -4.17
C VAL A 122 -5.59 -12.44 -3.65
N ILE A 123 -4.69 -11.62 -3.14
CA ILE A 123 -3.50 -12.02 -2.40
C ILE A 123 -3.74 -11.67 -0.94
N ASP A 124 -4.05 -12.66 -0.14
CA ASP A 124 -4.15 -12.58 1.30
C ASP A 124 -2.77 -12.92 1.87
N VAL A 125 -2.11 -11.93 2.47
CA VAL A 125 -0.69 -12.04 2.86
C VAL A 125 -0.51 -13.05 3.97
N GLN A 126 -1.44 -13.14 4.93
CA GLN A 126 -1.45 -14.20 5.94
C GLN A 126 -1.37 -15.59 5.30
N LYS A 127 -2.23 -15.85 4.32
CA LYS A 127 -2.28 -17.16 3.60
C LYS A 127 -1.05 -17.35 2.73
N LEU A 128 -0.58 -16.29 2.08
CA LEU A 128 0.65 -16.32 1.27
C LEU A 128 1.86 -16.77 2.09
N LEU A 129 1.95 -16.32 3.33
CA LEU A 129 3.03 -16.67 4.26
C LEU A 129 2.79 -18.00 5.00
N GLY A 130 1.64 -18.63 4.81
CA GLY A 130 1.27 -19.87 5.51
C GLY A 130 1.08 -19.70 7.02
N LEU A 131 0.72 -18.48 7.46
CA LEU A 131 0.54 -18.20 8.88
C LEU A 131 -0.80 -18.73 9.38
N PRO A 132 -0.85 -19.31 10.58
CA PRO A 132 -2.10 -19.68 11.22
C PRO A 132 -3.06 -18.49 11.40
N SER A 133 -4.37 -18.74 11.31
CA SER A 133 -5.37 -17.67 11.46
C SER A 133 -5.44 -17.06 12.86
N ASN A 134 -4.85 -17.71 13.85
CA ASN A 134 -4.72 -17.23 15.22
C ASN A 134 -3.35 -16.60 15.52
N SER A 135 -2.54 -16.31 14.50
CA SER A 135 -1.34 -15.50 14.70
C SER A 135 -1.73 -14.13 15.22
N SER A 136 -1.07 -13.70 16.28
CA SER A 136 -1.55 -12.60 17.11
C SER A 136 -1.07 -11.22 16.66
N ASN A 137 0.06 -11.13 15.94
CA ASN A 137 0.59 -9.85 15.44
C ASN A 137 0.25 -9.67 13.95
N PRO A 138 -0.59 -8.71 13.58
CA PRO A 138 -1.00 -8.49 12.20
C PRO A 138 -0.01 -7.62 11.39
N HIS A 139 1.01 -7.01 11.98
CA HIS A 139 1.89 -6.03 11.32
C HIS A 139 2.93 -6.68 10.41
N LEU A 140 2.44 -7.51 9.46
CA LEU A 140 3.26 -8.40 8.63
C LEU A 140 4.28 -7.67 7.75
N TRP A 141 4.03 -6.41 7.39
CA TRP A 141 4.93 -5.61 6.55
C TRP A 141 6.27 -5.27 7.23
N TYR A 142 6.35 -5.35 8.55
CA TYR A 142 7.62 -5.19 9.29
C TYR A 142 8.51 -6.44 9.25
N GLN A 143 7.97 -7.58 8.84
CA GLN A 143 8.76 -8.80 8.68
C GLN A 143 9.54 -8.75 7.35
N PRO A 144 10.89 -8.86 7.36
CA PRO A 144 11.71 -8.69 6.14
C PRO A 144 11.38 -9.63 4.99
N ALA A 145 10.83 -10.81 5.28
CA ALA A 145 10.48 -11.81 4.28
C ALA A 145 9.13 -11.55 3.58
N THR A 146 8.26 -10.72 4.15
CA THR A 146 6.89 -10.52 3.69
C THR A 146 6.85 -9.87 2.32
N MET A 147 7.41 -8.68 2.17
CA MET A 147 7.27 -7.92 0.93
C MET A 147 7.96 -8.56 -0.29
N PRO A 148 9.09 -9.28 -0.17
CA PRO A 148 9.58 -10.12 -1.25
C PRO A 148 8.58 -11.19 -1.72
N ALA A 149 7.84 -11.81 -0.79
CA ALA A 149 6.83 -12.80 -1.13
C ALA A 149 5.62 -12.13 -1.82
N VAL A 150 5.15 -11.00 -1.29
CA VAL A 150 4.09 -10.17 -1.89
C VAL A 150 4.49 -9.73 -3.30
N ALA A 151 5.71 -9.23 -3.50
CA ALA A 151 6.19 -8.76 -4.79
C ALA A 151 6.17 -9.86 -5.86
N ARG A 152 6.62 -11.07 -5.52
CA ARG A 152 6.58 -12.23 -6.44
C ARG A 152 5.12 -12.63 -6.75
N SER A 153 4.24 -12.63 -5.75
CA SER A 153 2.83 -12.98 -5.92
C SER A 153 2.09 -11.95 -6.78
N VAL A 154 2.33 -10.66 -6.54
CA VAL A 154 1.81 -9.55 -7.37
C VAL A 154 2.27 -9.68 -8.82
N ALA A 155 3.56 -9.93 -9.06
CA ALA A 155 4.07 -10.11 -10.43
C ALA A 155 3.43 -11.31 -11.14
N ALA A 156 3.19 -12.41 -10.42
CA ALA A 156 2.52 -13.59 -10.97
C ALA A 156 1.05 -13.28 -11.31
N ALA A 157 0.32 -12.63 -10.41
CA ALA A 157 -1.08 -12.24 -10.61
C ALA A 157 -1.25 -11.26 -11.78
N LEU A 158 -0.41 -10.21 -11.84
CA LEU A 158 -0.40 -9.26 -12.95
C LEU A 158 -0.03 -9.93 -14.28
N GLY A 159 0.90 -10.90 -14.24
CA GLY A 159 1.26 -11.69 -15.42
C GLY A 159 0.11 -12.56 -15.94
N GLN A 160 -0.78 -13.04 -15.06
CA GLN A 160 -1.99 -13.76 -15.46
C GLN A 160 -3.05 -12.81 -16.05
N LEU A 161 -3.19 -11.59 -15.48
CA LEU A 161 -4.14 -10.58 -15.96
C LEU A 161 -3.71 -9.94 -17.29
N ALA A 162 -2.39 -9.81 -17.53
CA ALA A 162 -1.83 -9.24 -18.75
C ALA A 162 -0.60 -10.07 -19.22
N PRO A 163 -0.82 -11.24 -19.86
CA PRO A 163 0.26 -12.15 -20.22
C PRO A 163 1.34 -11.54 -21.11
N GLY A 164 0.97 -10.62 -22.00
CA GLY A 164 1.92 -9.90 -22.87
C GLY A 164 2.93 -9.03 -22.10
N HIS A 165 2.68 -8.75 -20.82
CA HIS A 165 3.54 -7.91 -19.97
C HIS A 165 4.17 -8.70 -18.79
N ALA A 166 4.00 -10.03 -18.76
CA ALA A 166 4.48 -10.86 -17.65
C ALA A 166 5.99 -10.73 -17.38
N ALA A 167 6.81 -10.53 -18.42
CA ALA A 167 8.24 -10.31 -18.27
C ALA A 167 8.55 -8.98 -17.55
N TYR A 168 7.79 -7.93 -17.87
CA TYR A 168 7.91 -6.63 -17.21
C TYR A 168 7.62 -6.74 -15.69
N PHE A 169 6.53 -7.40 -15.30
CA PHE A 169 6.16 -7.56 -13.91
C PHE A 169 7.17 -8.41 -13.12
N ARG A 170 7.70 -9.49 -13.72
CA ARG A 170 8.79 -10.27 -13.09
C ARG A 170 10.05 -9.44 -12.88
N ALA A 171 10.41 -8.62 -13.88
CA ALA A 171 11.56 -7.71 -13.74
C ALA A 171 11.34 -6.65 -12.66
N GLY A 172 10.09 -6.13 -12.53
CA GLY A 172 9.66 -5.22 -11.47
C GLY A 172 9.84 -5.85 -10.08
N ALA A 173 9.33 -7.07 -9.87
CA ALA A 173 9.50 -7.79 -8.60
C ALA A 173 10.98 -8.04 -8.27
N ALA A 174 11.79 -8.46 -9.24
CA ALA A 174 13.23 -8.65 -9.05
C ALA A 174 13.96 -7.33 -8.74
N SER A 175 13.50 -6.20 -9.30
CA SER A 175 14.03 -4.88 -8.96
C SER A 175 13.67 -4.46 -7.55
N PHE A 176 12.40 -4.69 -7.16
CA PHE A 176 11.92 -4.46 -5.80
C PHE A 176 12.73 -5.27 -4.77
N ASP A 177 12.92 -6.58 -4.99
CA ASP A 177 13.72 -7.42 -4.09
C ASP A 177 15.13 -6.85 -3.90
N ARG A 178 15.79 -6.43 -4.99
CA ARG A 178 17.13 -5.82 -4.88
C ARG A 178 17.14 -4.49 -4.13
N SER A 179 16.07 -3.71 -4.26
CA SER A 179 15.98 -2.40 -3.58
C SER A 179 15.84 -2.50 -2.06
N LEU A 180 15.52 -3.68 -1.52
CA LEU A 180 15.49 -3.94 -0.08
C LEU A 180 16.88 -4.17 0.53
N ALA A 181 17.93 -4.35 -0.27
CA ALA A 181 19.28 -4.65 0.23
C ALA A 181 19.82 -3.62 1.25
N PRO A 182 19.61 -2.29 1.09
CA PRO A 182 20.05 -1.32 2.10
C PRO A 182 19.34 -1.50 3.45
N TRP A 183 18.05 -1.84 3.46
CA TRP A 183 17.30 -2.13 4.68
C TRP A 183 17.79 -3.39 5.37
N LEU A 184 17.93 -4.48 4.62
CA LEU A 184 18.46 -5.75 5.15
C LEU A 184 19.88 -5.59 5.72
N THR A 185 20.70 -4.75 5.07
CA THR A 185 22.03 -4.39 5.57
C THR A 185 21.94 -3.63 6.89
N ALA A 186 21.02 -2.66 7.00
CA ALA A 186 20.80 -1.90 8.23
C ALA A 186 20.35 -2.81 9.39
N ILE A 187 19.44 -3.75 9.14
CA ILE A 187 19.03 -4.78 10.10
C ILE A 187 20.23 -5.60 10.58
N ALA A 188 21.03 -6.13 9.65
CA ALA A 188 22.20 -6.95 9.99
C ALA A 188 23.23 -6.17 10.82
N GLN A 189 23.48 -4.91 10.47
CA GLN A 189 24.38 -4.02 11.22
C GLN A 189 23.88 -3.74 12.63
N LEU A 190 22.58 -3.49 12.78
CA LEU A 190 21.95 -3.23 14.06
C LEU A 190 22.03 -4.47 14.97
N ARG A 191 21.70 -5.63 14.42
CA ARG A 191 21.79 -6.94 15.10
C ARG A 191 23.22 -7.24 15.58
N ALA A 192 24.21 -6.97 14.74
CA ALA A 192 25.60 -7.19 15.11
C ALA A 192 26.10 -6.22 16.20
N ARG A 193 25.63 -4.96 16.17
CA ARG A 193 26.11 -3.91 17.09
C ARG A 193 25.40 -3.92 18.44
N PHE A 194 24.13 -4.30 18.48
CA PHE A 194 23.30 -4.23 19.68
C PHE A 194 22.49 -5.53 19.89
N PRO A 195 23.16 -6.70 19.95
CA PRO A 195 22.46 -7.96 20.19
C PRO A 195 21.76 -7.91 21.54
N HIS A 196 20.53 -8.44 21.58
CA HIS A 196 19.72 -8.50 22.80
C HIS A 196 19.50 -7.13 23.47
N ALA A 197 19.45 -6.05 22.67
CA ALA A 197 19.17 -4.73 23.23
C ALA A 197 17.77 -4.72 23.86
N PRO A 198 17.62 -4.46 25.17
CA PRO A 198 16.32 -4.45 25.80
C PRO A 198 15.56 -3.20 25.38
N VAL A 199 14.33 -3.39 24.91
CA VAL A 199 13.41 -2.33 24.50
C VAL A 199 12.05 -2.51 25.15
N ALA A 200 11.22 -1.48 25.09
CA ALA A 200 9.80 -1.55 25.42
C ALA A 200 8.97 -0.98 24.26
N THR A 201 7.72 -1.42 24.15
CA THR A 201 6.78 -0.95 23.12
C THR A 201 5.44 -0.57 23.74
N THR A 202 4.57 0.14 22.99
CA THR A 202 3.14 0.24 23.35
C THR A 202 2.35 -0.93 22.79
N GLU A 203 2.68 -1.34 21.55
CA GLU A 203 1.96 -2.29 20.74
C GLU A 203 2.94 -3.15 19.93
N PRO A 204 2.48 -4.25 19.32
CA PRO A 204 3.38 -5.14 18.57
C PRO A 204 3.73 -4.63 17.16
N VAL A 205 3.51 -3.34 16.83
CA VAL A 205 3.71 -2.78 15.49
C VAL A 205 5.07 -3.15 14.91
N GLY A 206 6.14 -2.87 15.66
CA GLY A 206 7.52 -3.11 15.23
C GLY A 206 8.11 -4.46 15.63
N ASP A 207 7.37 -5.38 16.24
CA ASP A 207 7.94 -6.59 16.84
C ASP A 207 8.68 -7.47 15.82
N TYR A 208 8.17 -7.61 14.61
CA TYR A 208 8.90 -8.33 13.55
C TYR A 208 10.22 -7.66 13.16
N LEU A 209 10.31 -6.33 13.21
CA LEU A 209 11.57 -5.63 13.01
C LEU A 209 12.50 -5.82 14.23
N LEU A 210 11.97 -5.75 15.45
CA LEU A 210 12.72 -5.98 16.68
C LEU A 210 13.32 -7.39 16.72
N GLU A 211 12.53 -8.39 16.33
CA GLU A 211 12.99 -9.78 16.17
C GLU A 211 14.10 -9.87 15.10
N ALA A 212 13.92 -9.23 13.95
CA ALA A 212 14.90 -9.26 12.86
C ALA A 212 16.24 -8.62 13.27
N VAL A 213 16.20 -7.54 14.05
CA VAL A 213 17.43 -6.90 14.60
C VAL A 213 17.96 -7.57 15.87
N GLY A 214 17.27 -8.59 16.40
CA GLY A 214 17.68 -9.32 17.60
C GLY A 214 17.60 -8.51 18.89
N ALA A 215 16.65 -7.57 18.99
CA ALA A 215 16.34 -6.85 20.21
C ALA A 215 15.37 -7.67 21.09
N ASP A 216 15.45 -7.48 22.39
CA ASP A 216 14.57 -8.12 23.37
C ASP A 216 13.47 -7.13 23.78
N ASN A 217 12.24 -7.34 23.29
CA ASN A 217 11.08 -6.58 23.74
C ASN A 217 10.64 -7.08 25.12
N LEU A 218 10.75 -6.23 26.13
CA LEU A 218 10.40 -6.56 27.53
C LEU A 218 8.96 -6.23 27.89
N THR A 219 8.20 -5.57 27.01
CA THR A 219 6.78 -5.30 27.24
C THR A 219 5.98 -6.60 27.18
N PRO A 220 5.16 -6.92 28.19
CA PRO A 220 4.32 -8.10 28.15
C PRO A 220 3.38 -8.10 26.94
N TRP A 221 3.22 -9.27 26.30
CA TRP A 221 2.31 -9.41 25.18
C TRP A 221 0.88 -8.95 25.51
N ALA A 222 0.38 -9.22 26.71
CA ALA A 222 -0.96 -8.83 27.11
C ALA A 222 -1.15 -7.32 27.03
N LEU A 223 -0.20 -6.51 27.55
CA LEU A 223 -0.25 -5.05 27.43
C LEU A 223 -0.26 -4.61 25.96
N GLN A 224 0.61 -5.18 25.14
CA GLN A 224 0.68 -4.84 23.72
C GLN A 224 -0.64 -5.15 23.00
N ALA A 225 -1.21 -6.33 23.27
CA ALA A 225 -2.45 -6.78 22.65
C ALA A 225 -3.65 -5.94 23.12
N ASP A 226 -3.73 -5.61 24.39
CA ASP A 226 -4.80 -4.78 24.96
C ASP A 226 -4.76 -3.39 24.33
N THR A 227 -3.58 -2.75 24.30
CA THR A 227 -3.41 -1.42 23.67
C THR A 227 -3.78 -1.45 22.20
N MET A 228 -3.30 -2.42 21.42
CA MET A 228 -3.63 -2.59 19.99
C MET A 228 -5.14 -2.76 19.75
N ASN A 229 -5.84 -3.44 20.65
CA ASN A 229 -7.28 -3.69 20.52
C ASN A 229 -8.15 -2.60 21.16
N GLY A 230 -7.57 -1.49 21.63
CA GLY A 230 -8.29 -0.41 22.30
C GLY A 230 -8.90 -0.81 23.63
N VAL A 231 -8.31 -1.81 24.30
CA VAL A 231 -8.68 -2.30 25.64
C VAL A 231 -7.70 -1.71 26.65
N ASP A 232 -8.22 -1.25 27.80
CA ASP A 232 -7.38 -0.76 28.88
C ASP A 232 -6.57 -1.92 29.48
N PRO A 233 -5.20 -1.88 29.45
CA PRO A 233 -4.37 -2.88 30.13
C PRO A 233 -4.62 -2.92 31.62
N SER A 234 -4.37 -4.06 32.23
CA SER A 234 -4.52 -4.20 33.68
C SER A 234 -3.54 -3.29 34.46
N PRO A 235 -3.91 -2.83 35.69
CA PRO A 235 -3.00 -2.04 36.53
C PRO A 235 -1.64 -2.72 36.79
N GLN A 236 -1.62 -4.05 36.80
CA GLN A 236 -0.39 -4.85 36.99
C GLN A 236 0.54 -4.72 35.78
N GLU A 237 -0.01 -4.78 34.55
CA GLU A 237 0.74 -4.60 33.31
C GLU A 237 1.27 -3.19 33.17
N VAL A 238 0.45 -2.19 33.46
CA VAL A 238 0.86 -0.78 33.50
C VAL A 238 2.00 -0.57 34.51
N SER A 239 1.84 -1.09 35.72
CA SER A 239 2.88 -1.00 36.77
C SER A 239 4.19 -1.71 36.37
N PHE A 240 4.10 -2.84 35.68
CA PHE A 240 5.25 -3.52 35.15
C PHE A 240 5.97 -2.68 34.08
N GLN A 241 5.22 -2.14 33.11
CA GLN A 241 5.74 -1.25 32.07
C GLN A 241 6.43 -0.02 32.68
N ASP A 242 5.80 0.64 33.64
CA ASP A 242 6.39 1.76 34.40
C ASP A 242 7.70 1.38 35.05
N SER A 243 7.78 0.15 35.61
CA SER A 243 8.99 -0.35 36.24
C SER A 243 10.16 -0.53 35.25
N LEU A 244 9.90 -0.80 33.97
CA LEU A 244 10.92 -0.89 32.93
C LEU A 244 11.62 0.46 32.75
N PHE A 245 10.87 1.56 32.80
CA PHE A 245 11.40 2.91 32.67
C PHE A 245 12.06 3.37 33.98
N ASN A 246 11.38 3.28 35.10
CA ASN A 246 11.86 3.76 36.39
C ASN A 246 13.12 3.06 36.87
N ARG A 247 13.35 1.81 36.45
CA ARG A 247 14.55 1.01 36.78
C ARG A 247 15.57 0.97 35.66
N HIS A 248 15.39 1.79 34.58
CA HIS A 248 16.25 1.84 33.39
C HIS A 248 16.56 0.45 32.80
N ARG A 249 15.54 -0.42 32.78
CA ARG A 249 15.70 -1.79 32.26
C ARG A 249 15.69 -1.85 30.74
N VAL A 250 15.22 -0.79 30.06
CA VAL A 250 15.16 -0.69 28.60
C VAL A 250 16.02 0.47 28.11
N ARG A 251 16.55 0.31 26.91
CA ARG A 251 17.40 1.30 26.26
C ARG A 251 16.63 2.25 25.35
N VAL A 252 15.50 1.79 24.81
CA VAL A 252 14.63 2.53 23.86
C VAL A 252 13.20 2.17 24.18
N PHE A 253 12.31 3.16 24.03
CA PHE A 253 10.88 2.97 24.02
C PHE A 253 10.33 3.24 22.61
N LEU A 254 9.62 2.28 22.04
CA LEU A 254 8.95 2.41 20.74
C LEU A 254 7.46 2.53 20.96
N TYR A 255 6.81 3.43 20.23
CA TYR A 255 5.36 3.60 20.37
C TYR A 255 4.68 3.75 19.01
N ASN A 256 3.45 3.29 18.92
CA ASN A 256 2.62 3.52 17.75
C ASN A 256 2.23 5.00 17.67
N ARG A 257 2.63 5.65 16.59
CA ARG A 257 2.32 7.07 16.35
C ARG A 257 0.84 7.33 16.08
N GLN A 258 0.14 6.32 15.59
CA GLN A 258 -1.25 6.43 15.13
C GLN A 258 -2.25 6.07 16.24
N VAL A 259 -1.79 5.36 17.28
CA VAL A 259 -2.57 5.04 18.47
C VAL A 259 -1.99 5.80 19.66
N THR A 260 -2.57 6.94 19.98
CA THR A 260 -2.12 7.81 21.07
C THR A 260 -3.29 8.18 21.97
N ASP A 261 -3.29 7.63 23.16
CA ASP A 261 -4.24 7.89 24.23
C ASP A 261 -3.56 8.46 25.49
N SER A 262 -4.28 8.57 26.57
CA SER A 262 -3.77 9.07 27.85
C SER A 262 -2.71 8.12 28.45
N LEU A 263 -2.82 6.81 28.25
CA LEU A 263 -1.87 5.83 28.74
C LEU A 263 -0.55 5.91 27.94
N THR A 264 -0.63 5.94 26.62
CA THR A 264 0.53 6.17 25.74
C THR A 264 1.24 7.47 26.08
N ALA A 265 0.50 8.57 26.31
CA ALA A 265 1.06 9.84 26.74
C ALA A 265 1.77 9.76 28.10
N SER A 266 1.23 8.96 29.02
CA SER A 266 1.86 8.71 30.34
C SER A 266 3.20 7.97 30.17
N PHE A 267 3.24 6.90 29.37
CA PHE A 267 4.47 6.16 29.08
C PHE A 267 5.53 7.03 28.39
N LEU A 268 5.13 7.84 27.40
CA LEU A 268 6.03 8.79 26.72
C LEU A 268 6.67 9.76 27.74
N SER A 269 5.84 10.39 28.56
CA SER A 269 6.30 11.27 29.62
C SER A 269 7.24 10.58 30.61
N LEU A 270 6.93 9.35 30.98
CA LEU A 270 7.76 8.59 31.92
C LEU A 270 9.11 8.20 31.29
N ALA A 271 9.13 7.75 30.03
CA ALA A 271 10.35 7.48 29.29
C ALA A 271 11.24 8.73 29.19
N GLU A 272 10.64 9.89 28.85
CA GLU A 272 11.35 11.16 28.77
C GLU A 272 11.97 11.57 30.09
N ARG A 273 11.21 11.55 31.20
CA ARG A 273 11.72 11.87 32.56
C ARG A 273 12.87 10.98 32.96
N ASN A 274 12.90 9.73 32.49
CA ASN A 274 13.99 8.78 32.76
C ASN A 274 15.10 8.85 31.70
N GLY A 275 15.07 9.81 30.78
CA GLY A 275 16.07 9.96 29.74
C GLY A 275 16.15 8.77 28.77
N ILE A 276 15.07 8.00 28.62
CA ILE A 276 14.99 6.87 27.68
C ILE A 276 14.57 7.43 26.32
N PRO A 277 15.38 7.23 25.26
CA PRO A 277 15.03 7.72 23.94
C PRO A 277 13.78 7.02 23.40
N VAL A 278 12.97 7.77 22.66
CA VAL A 278 11.68 7.34 22.14
C VAL A 278 11.73 7.28 20.61
N VAL A 279 11.16 6.22 20.03
CA VAL A 279 11.00 6.06 18.58
C VAL A 279 9.52 5.88 18.27
N GLY A 280 9.00 6.75 17.40
CA GLY A 280 7.64 6.61 16.86
C GLY A 280 7.65 5.69 15.65
N LEU A 281 6.78 4.68 15.65
CA LEU A 281 6.54 3.77 14.54
C LEU A 281 5.18 4.09 13.89
N TYR A 282 5.00 3.63 12.67
CA TYR A 282 3.78 3.84 11.90
C TYR A 282 3.21 2.52 11.39
N GLU A 283 1.91 2.46 11.22
CA GLU A 283 1.21 1.34 10.59
C GLU A 283 0.90 1.61 9.12
N THR A 284 0.79 2.87 8.74
CA THR A 284 0.67 3.31 7.34
C THR A 284 1.85 4.19 6.98
N MET A 285 2.29 4.16 5.72
CA MET A 285 3.45 4.95 5.30
C MET A 285 3.25 6.43 5.58
N PRO A 286 4.24 7.12 6.19
CA PRO A 286 4.18 8.55 6.41
C PRO A 286 4.39 9.31 5.09
N THR A 287 3.34 9.40 4.29
CA THR A 287 3.32 10.09 2.99
C THR A 287 2.93 11.56 3.12
N PRO A 288 3.35 12.45 2.17
CA PRO A 288 4.25 12.18 1.03
C PRO A 288 5.73 12.10 1.46
N GLY A 289 6.54 11.40 0.67
CA GLY A 289 8.00 11.40 0.80
C GLY A 289 8.62 10.02 1.04
N TYR A 290 7.81 9.00 1.30
CA TYR A 290 8.26 7.65 1.49
C TYR A 290 7.66 6.70 0.45
N ASP A 291 8.47 5.72 0.03
CA ASP A 291 8.05 4.42 -0.46
C ASP A 291 8.32 3.37 0.65
N TYR A 292 7.89 2.14 0.43
CA TYR A 292 8.06 1.09 1.43
C TYR A 292 9.53 0.93 1.88
N GLN A 293 10.47 0.95 0.94
CA GLN A 293 11.90 0.75 1.23
C GLN A 293 12.48 1.87 2.08
N SER A 294 12.22 3.10 1.68
CA SER A 294 12.73 4.29 2.38
C SER A 294 12.09 4.46 3.75
N TRP A 295 10.80 4.09 3.90
CA TRP A 295 10.14 4.07 5.19
C TRP A 295 10.78 3.04 6.13
N MET A 296 10.92 1.79 5.73
CA MET A 296 11.54 0.74 6.54
C MET A 296 12.99 1.07 6.94
N ILE A 297 13.76 1.68 6.02
CA ILE A 297 15.11 2.17 6.34
C ILE A 297 15.07 3.30 7.38
N ALA A 298 14.12 4.23 7.26
CA ALA A 298 13.99 5.36 8.18
C ALA A 298 13.64 4.90 9.59
N GLU A 299 12.71 3.95 9.73
CA GLU A 299 12.34 3.31 11.01
C GLU A 299 13.56 2.61 11.64
N THR A 300 14.23 1.75 10.87
CA THR A 300 15.42 1.03 11.34
C THR A 300 16.55 1.99 11.76
N ARG A 301 16.77 3.07 11.02
CA ARG A 301 17.76 4.10 11.37
C ARG A 301 17.36 4.90 12.60
N SER A 302 16.08 5.11 12.83
CA SER A 302 15.59 5.78 14.03
C SER A 302 15.88 4.94 15.27
N LEU A 303 15.62 3.63 15.21
CA LEU A 303 16.01 2.69 16.25
C LEU A 303 17.54 2.66 16.46
N ALA A 304 18.32 2.67 15.37
CA ALA A 304 19.78 2.70 15.44
C ALA A 304 20.31 3.95 16.17
N ARG A 305 19.75 5.14 15.85
CA ARG A 305 20.12 6.40 16.52
C ARG A 305 19.73 6.39 17.99
N ALA A 306 18.57 5.84 18.32
CA ALA A 306 18.14 5.72 19.72
C ALA A 306 19.06 4.83 20.53
N LEU A 307 19.47 3.67 19.99
CA LEU A 307 20.38 2.75 20.65
C LEU A 307 21.83 3.25 20.73
N ALA A 308 22.33 3.92 19.68
CA ALA A 308 23.72 4.38 19.60
C ALA A 308 23.94 5.72 20.31
N ASP A 309 23.08 6.68 20.02
CA ASP A 309 23.30 8.09 20.33
C ASP A 309 22.32 8.62 21.39
N ARG A 310 21.40 7.78 21.89
CA ARG A 310 20.32 8.13 22.82
C ARG A 310 19.43 9.27 22.28
N ARG A 311 19.20 9.30 20.98
CA ARG A 311 18.42 10.34 20.31
C ARG A 311 17.03 9.83 19.95
N SER A 312 16.00 10.50 20.45
CA SER A 312 14.62 10.24 20.09
C SER A 312 14.32 10.64 18.63
N THR A 313 13.42 9.90 18.01
CA THR A 313 12.83 10.22 16.72
C THR A 313 11.33 9.90 16.82
N THR A 314 10.53 10.90 17.12
CA THR A 314 9.08 10.74 17.31
C THR A 314 8.28 10.91 16.03
N ARG A 315 8.92 11.39 14.95
CA ARG A 315 8.34 11.54 13.59
C ARG A 315 9.42 11.27 12.55
N LEU A 316 9.01 10.62 11.46
CA LEU A 316 9.80 10.46 10.24
C LEU A 316 9.66 11.66 9.32
#